data_1310c723ebc0e2e995c3040c75e08311
#
_entry.id   1310c723ebc0e2e995c3040c75e08311
#
_cell.length_a   1.000
_cell.length_b   1.000
_cell.length_c   1.000
_cell.angle_alpha   90.00
_cell.angle_beta   90.00
_cell.angle_gamma   90.00
#
_symmetry.space_group_name_H-M   'P 1'
#
loop_
_entity.id
_entity.type
_entity.pdbx_description
1 polymer ?
#
loop_
_entity_poly.entity_id
_entity_poly.type
_entity_poly.pdbx_seq_one_letter_code
_entity_poly.pdbx_strand_id
1 'polypeptide(L)'
;MKPQTELAALAAWILISLGLFTPGLMLLGGTLLPTPSVDAQLITNTVISLYIFLLPTFFLPSGKAAWSRISQPLPAKYQKPKHSFTILGLSLLVLLLAQLLYMGIIALAQRLGYPVQDAVEARLMQLLSSGEGSRPLLFLTMAVTPAITEEFFFRGLLQGTLQRVLPHKRWLPIILSAGIFALFHGAIVGFPSRMLLGLMLGYLAVDSRNLRLPILLHFLNNTLALLSIL
;
A
#
# COMPACT_ATOMS: atom_id res chain seq x y z
N MET A 1 -11.33 -23.18 -4.44
CA MET A 1 -12.39 -22.16 -4.25
C MET A 1 -12.63 -21.45 -5.58
N LYS A 2 -13.89 -21.22 -5.95
CA LYS A 2 -14.23 -20.45 -7.16
C LYS A 2 -13.79 -18.99 -7.00
N PRO A 3 -13.38 -18.30 -8.08
CA PRO A 3 -12.89 -16.91 -7.98
C PRO A 3 -13.91 -15.92 -7.36
N GLN A 4 -15.20 -16.09 -7.68
CA GLN A 4 -16.26 -15.24 -7.12
C GLN A 4 -16.41 -15.44 -5.60
N THR A 5 -16.29 -16.70 -5.13
CA THR A 5 -16.34 -17.02 -3.69
C THR A 5 -15.11 -16.43 -2.97
N GLU A 6 -13.94 -16.45 -3.61
CA GLU A 6 -12.73 -15.81 -3.06
C GLU A 6 -12.91 -14.30 -2.95
N LEU A 7 -13.47 -13.66 -3.97
CA LEU A 7 -13.76 -12.22 -3.95
C LEU A 7 -14.76 -11.85 -2.85
N ALA A 8 -15.82 -12.64 -2.67
CA ALA A 8 -16.79 -12.44 -1.60
C ALA A 8 -16.16 -12.61 -0.21
N ALA A 9 -15.32 -13.63 -0.02
CA ALA A 9 -14.58 -13.84 1.23
C ALA A 9 -13.62 -12.67 1.53
N LEU A 10 -12.94 -12.15 0.51
CA LEU A 10 -12.07 -10.98 0.64
C LEU A 10 -12.85 -9.72 1.01
N ALA A 11 -14.00 -9.48 0.35
CA ALA A 11 -14.87 -8.35 0.69
C ALA A 11 -15.39 -8.45 2.13
N ALA A 12 -15.84 -9.64 2.56
CA ALA A 12 -16.26 -9.89 3.94
C ALA A 12 -15.11 -9.64 4.94
N TRP A 13 -13.90 -10.11 4.61
CA TRP A 13 -12.71 -9.86 5.44
C TRP A 13 -12.44 -8.37 5.62
N ILE A 14 -12.47 -7.59 4.53
CA ILE A 14 -12.27 -6.13 4.57
C ILE A 14 -13.33 -5.47 5.45
N LEU A 15 -14.61 -5.79 5.23
CA LEU A 15 -15.72 -5.19 6.00
C LEU A 15 -15.62 -5.52 7.50
N ILE A 16 -15.32 -6.75 7.85
CA ILE A 16 -15.14 -7.17 9.25
C ILE A 16 -13.92 -6.49 9.86
N SER A 17 -12.81 -6.45 9.14
CA SER A 17 -11.57 -5.84 9.63
C SER A 17 -11.71 -4.35 9.88
N LEU A 18 -12.32 -3.61 8.95
CA LEU A 18 -12.50 -2.16 9.07
C LEU A 18 -13.68 -1.79 9.99
N GLY A 19 -14.78 -2.57 9.95
CA GLY A 19 -16.00 -2.25 10.69
C GLY A 19 -16.02 -2.70 12.15
N LEU A 20 -15.32 -3.79 12.49
CA LEU A 20 -15.34 -4.37 13.81
C LEU A 20 -13.96 -4.45 14.48
N PHE A 21 -12.99 -5.04 13.79
CA PHE A 21 -11.69 -5.30 14.39
C PHE A 21 -10.91 -4.03 14.71
N THR A 22 -10.76 -3.13 13.74
CA THR A 22 -10.00 -1.90 13.92
C THR A 22 -10.63 -0.98 14.97
N PRO A 23 -11.94 -0.68 14.93
CA PRO A 23 -12.59 0.09 16.00
C PRO A 23 -12.53 -0.60 17.37
N GLY A 24 -12.70 -1.93 17.41
CA GLY A 24 -12.60 -2.71 18.63
C GLY A 24 -11.21 -2.63 19.26
N LEU A 25 -10.16 -2.73 18.46
CA LEU A 25 -8.79 -2.60 18.94
C LEU A 25 -8.48 -1.17 19.43
N MET A 26 -8.99 -0.14 18.74
CA MET A 26 -8.84 1.24 19.16
C MET A 26 -9.57 1.53 20.46
N LEU A 27 -10.78 0.99 20.66
CA LEU A 27 -11.54 1.09 21.90
C LEU A 27 -10.80 0.43 23.07
N LEU A 28 -10.33 -0.80 22.89
CA LEU A 28 -9.55 -1.52 23.90
C LEU A 28 -8.25 -0.78 24.22
N GLY A 29 -7.53 -0.28 23.21
CA GLY A 29 -6.32 0.50 23.40
C GLY A 29 -6.58 1.79 24.18
N GLY A 30 -7.67 2.51 23.87
CA GLY A 30 -8.06 3.73 24.58
C GLY A 30 -8.52 3.52 26.01
N THR A 31 -9.11 2.35 26.32
CA THR A 31 -9.51 2.00 27.69
C THR A 31 -8.36 1.49 28.55
N LEU A 32 -7.43 0.73 27.94
CA LEU A 32 -6.29 0.14 28.66
C LEU A 32 -5.09 1.09 28.75
N LEU A 33 -4.91 1.96 27.74
CA LEU A 33 -3.81 2.91 27.60
C LEU A 33 -4.38 4.28 27.19
N PRO A 34 -4.90 5.08 28.10
CA PRO A 34 -5.57 6.36 27.77
C PRO A 34 -4.65 7.35 27.03
N THR A 35 -3.34 7.25 27.21
CA THR A 35 -2.32 8.02 26.48
C THR A 35 -1.21 7.09 26.01
N PRO A 36 -1.41 6.33 24.92
CA PRO A 36 -0.39 5.41 24.46
C PRO A 36 0.84 6.18 23.96
N SER A 37 2.03 5.70 24.32
CA SER A 37 3.30 6.24 23.77
C SER A 37 3.34 6.15 22.25
N VAL A 38 4.20 6.97 21.62
CA VAL A 38 4.41 6.94 20.16
C VAL A 38 4.76 5.53 19.69
N ASP A 39 5.66 4.84 20.38
CA ASP A 39 6.06 3.48 20.03
C ASP A 39 4.89 2.48 20.14
N ALA A 40 4.03 2.60 21.15
CA ALA A 40 2.84 1.77 21.27
C ALA A 40 1.87 2.00 20.08
N GLN A 41 1.70 3.24 19.64
CA GLN A 41 0.89 3.56 18.46
C GLN A 41 1.50 2.96 17.18
N LEU A 42 2.82 3.06 16.98
CA LEU A 42 3.52 2.49 15.83
C LEU A 42 3.40 0.95 15.80
N ILE A 43 3.57 0.29 16.95
CA ILE A 43 3.38 -1.16 17.07
C ILE A 43 1.93 -1.54 16.75
N THR A 44 0.96 -0.80 17.28
CA THR A 44 -0.46 -1.05 17.00
C THR A 44 -0.77 -0.93 15.52
N ASN A 45 -0.28 0.11 14.85
CA ASN A 45 -0.46 0.28 13.40
C ASN A 45 0.19 -0.85 12.60
N THR A 46 1.37 -1.31 13.02
CA THR A 46 2.03 -2.48 12.41
C THR A 46 1.17 -3.74 12.56
N VAL A 47 0.65 -4.02 13.76
CA VAL A 47 -0.21 -5.18 14.03
C VAL A 47 -1.49 -5.11 13.20
N ILE A 48 -2.13 -3.94 13.12
CA ILE A 48 -3.33 -3.72 12.29
C ILE A 48 -3.00 -3.99 10.81
N SER A 49 -1.89 -3.49 10.30
CA SER A 49 -1.45 -3.71 8.91
C SER A 49 -1.22 -5.20 8.62
N LEU A 50 -0.53 -5.90 9.50
CA LEU A 50 -0.30 -7.34 9.39
C LEU A 50 -1.63 -8.12 9.40
N TYR A 51 -2.56 -7.76 10.28
CA TYR A 51 -3.85 -8.41 10.37
C TYR A 51 -4.70 -8.16 9.11
N ILE A 52 -4.90 -6.90 8.72
CA ILE A 52 -5.78 -6.54 7.59
C ILE A 52 -5.22 -7.04 6.27
N PHE A 53 -3.94 -6.78 6.00
CA PHE A 53 -3.36 -6.97 4.67
C PHE A 53 -2.60 -8.29 4.52
N LEU A 54 -1.85 -8.74 5.52
CA LEU A 54 -1.02 -9.93 5.34
C LEU A 54 -1.76 -11.22 5.68
N LEU A 55 -2.51 -11.24 6.78
CA LEU A 55 -3.15 -12.47 7.28
C LEU A 55 -4.03 -13.18 6.25
N PRO A 56 -4.94 -12.52 5.49
CA PRO A 56 -5.80 -13.19 4.51
C PRO A 56 -5.01 -13.84 3.37
N THR A 57 -3.79 -13.39 3.10
CA THR A 57 -2.96 -13.95 2.01
C THR A 57 -2.48 -15.38 2.30
N PHE A 58 -2.48 -15.80 3.56
CA PHE A 58 -2.12 -17.18 3.93
C PHE A 58 -3.25 -18.17 3.71
N PHE A 59 -4.49 -17.72 3.69
CA PHE A 59 -5.66 -18.60 3.63
C PHE A 59 -6.33 -18.62 2.25
N LEU A 60 -6.32 -17.50 1.54
CA LEU A 60 -6.98 -17.38 0.26
C LEU A 60 -6.09 -17.84 -0.92
N PRO A 61 -6.66 -18.49 -1.95
CA PRO A 61 -5.88 -19.10 -3.04
C PRO A 61 -4.97 -18.14 -3.78
N SER A 62 -5.45 -16.94 -4.13
CA SER A 62 -4.64 -15.93 -4.84
C SER A 62 -3.50 -15.40 -3.96
N GLY A 63 -3.73 -15.27 -2.65
CA GLY A 63 -2.70 -14.92 -1.68
C GLY A 63 -1.61 -16.00 -1.57
N LYS A 64 -2.01 -17.26 -1.44
CA LYS A 64 -1.05 -18.39 -1.45
C LYS A 64 -0.23 -18.44 -2.73
N ALA A 65 -0.84 -18.18 -3.89
CA ALA A 65 -0.13 -18.07 -5.16
C ALA A 65 0.85 -16.89 -5.18
N ALA A 66 0.53 -15.78 -4.50
CA ALA A 66 1.43 -14.63 -4.39
C ALA A 66 2.73 -14.97 -3.62
N TRP A 67 2.61 -15.75 -2.53
CA TRP A 67 3.77 -16.22 -1.77
C TRP A 67 4.72 -17.07 -2.62
N SER A 68 4.18 -17.98 -3.44
CA SER A 68 5.02 -18.79 -4.34
C SER A 68 5.72 -17.96 -5.42
N ARG A 69 5.13 -16.84 -5.85
CA ARG A 69 5.69 -15.95 -6.87
C ARG A 69 6.95 -15.21 -6.42
N ILE A 70 7.11 -14.94 -5.12
CA ILE A 70 8.32 -14.26 -4.62
C ILE A 70 9.60 -15.08 -4.86
N SER A 71 9.53 -16.40 -4.71
CA SER A 71 10.69 -17.29 -4.92
C SER A 71 10.98 -17.58 -6.39
N GLN A 72 10.05 -17.27 -7.30
CA GLN A 72 10.25 -17.51 -8.73
C GLN A 72 11.27 -16.55 -9.34
N PRO A 73 12.10 -17.02 -10.30
CA PRO A 73 12.98 -16.13 -11.03
C PRO A 73 12.18 -15.10 -11.86
N LEU A 74 12.76 -13.93 -12.02
CA LEU A 74 12.19 -12.93 -12.93
C LEU A 74 12.23 -13.45 -14.39
N PRO A 75 11.24 -13.10 -15.23
CA PRO A 75 11.25 -13.42 -16.66
C PRO A 75 12.55 -13.00 -17.33
N ALA A 76 12.99 -13.74 -18.34
CA ALA A 76 14.26 -13.52 -19.04
C ALA A 76 14.48 -12.08 -19.55
N LYS A 77 13.41 -11.35 -19.89
CA LYS A 77 13.51 -9.95 -20.27
C LYS A 77 14.08 -9.06 -19.15
N TYR A 78 13.80 -9.37 -17.88
CA TYR A 78 14.34 -8.66 -16.71
C TYR A 78 15.80 -9.01 -16.40
N GLN A 79 16.34 -10.06 -17.02
CA GLN A 79 17.77 -10.41 -16.94
C GLN A 79 18.61 -9.58 -17.93
N LYS A 80 17.96 -8.88 -18.88
CA LYS A 80 18.64 -8.00 -19.85
C LYS A 80 18.83 -6.61 -19.22
N PRO A 81 20.07 -6.11 -19.04
CA PRO A 81 20.33 -4.83 -18.37
C PRO A 81 19.53 -3.68 -18.98
N LYS A 82 19.51 -3.56 -20.32
CA LYS A 82 18.76 -2.49 -21.00
C LYS A 82 17.28 -2.47 -20.59
N HIS A 83 16.62 -3.63 -20.53
CA HIS A 83 15.20 -3.70 -20.14
C HIS A 83 15.01 -3.32 -18.68
N SER A 84 15.86 -3.82 -17.77
CA SER A 84 15.79 -3.52 -16.35
C SER A 84 16.03 -2.04 -16.05
N PHE A 85 17.01 -1.41 -16.71
CA PHE A 85 17.24 0.04 -16.59
C PHE A 85 16.08 0.85 -17.16
N THR A 86 15.48 0.42 -18.28
CA THR A 86 14.30 1.10 -18.84
C THR A 86 13.11 1.03 -17.88
N ILE A 87 12.80 -0.16 -17.34
CA ILE A 87 11.70 -0.32 -16.37
C ILE A 87 11.99 0.48 -15.10
N LEU A 88 13.20 0.44 -14.56
CA LEU A 88 13.58 1.23 -13.39
C LEU A 88 13.42 2.72 -13.66
N GLY A 89 13.95 3.23 -14.77
CA GLY A 89 13.84 4.65 -15.16
C GLY A 89 12.38 5.10 -15.31
N LEU A 90 11.55 4.31 -16.00
CA LEU A 90 10.12 4.60 -16.13
C LEU A 90 9.41 4.57 -14.78
N SER A 91 9.77 3.64 -13.90
CA SER A 91 9.17 3.57 -12.57
C SER A 91 9.55 4.78 -11.72
N LEU A 92 10.81 5.20 -11.73
CA LEU A 92 11.26 6.40 -11.04
C LEU A 92 10.59 7.67 -11.60
N LEU A 93 10.40 7.74 -12.93
CA LEU A 93 9.65 8.82 -13.55
C LEU A 93 8.20 8.86 -13.06
N VAL A 94 7.53 7.72 -12.98
CA VAL A 94 6.15 7.65 -12.47
C VAL A 94 6.09 8.05 -11.00
N LEU A 95 7.05 7.64 -10.17
CA LEU A 95 7.15 8.08 -8.77
C LEU A 95 7.29 9.61 -8.67
N LEU A 96 8.17 10.19 -9.48
CA LEU A 96 8.34 11.65 -9.55
C LEU A 96 7.04 12.34 -9.98
N LEU A 97 6.39 11.86 -11.04
CA LEU A 97 5.13 12.41 -11.53
C LEU A 97 4.01 12.29 -10.48
N ALA A 98 3.92 11.18 -9.75
CA ALA A 98 2.97 11.01 -8.66
C ALA A 98 3.20 12.03 -7.53
N GLN A 99 4.46 12.27 -7.17
CA GLN A 99 4.81 13.27 -6.16
C GLN A 99 4.50 14.70 -6.63
N LEU A 100 4.87 15.05 -7.87
CA LEU A 100 4.55 16.36 -8.45
C LEU A 100 3.04 16.59 -8.56
N LEU A 101 2.29 15.56 -8.93
CA LEU A 101 0.82 15.61 -8.97
C LEU A 101 0.24 15.87 -7.58
N TYR A 102 0.72 15.17 -6.56
CA TYR A 102 0.30 15.37 -5.17
C TYR A 102 0.56 16.81 -4.71
N MET A 103 1.80 17.30 -4.87
CA MET A 103 2.17 18.67 -4.51
C MET A 103 1.34 19.71 -5.29
N GLY A 104 1.12 19.49 -6.58
CA GLY A 104 0.31 20.38 -7.42
C GLY A 104 -1.14 20.48 -6.97
N ILE A 105 -1.75 19.34 -6.59
CA ILE A 105 -3.13 19.30 -6.07
C ILE A 105 -3.22 20.04 -4.73
N ILE A 106 -2.28 19.84 -3.81
CA ILE A 106 -2.21 20.56 -2.53
C ILE A 106 -2.08 22.06 -2.77
N ALA A 107 -1.14 22.48 -3.61
CA ALA A 107 -0.92 23.88 -3.90
C ALA A 107 -2.16 24.55 -4.53
N LEU A 108 -2.85 23.85 -5.44
CA LEU A 108 -4.09 24.34 -6.04
C LEU A 108 -5.21 24.45 -5.01
N ALA A 109 -5.41 23.43 -4.17
CA ALA A 109 -6.45 23.44 -3.14
C ALA A 109 -6.23 24.60 -2.14
N GLN A 110 -4.99 24.81 -1.70
CA GLN A 110 -4.63 25.93 -0.81
C GLN A 110 -4.91 27.30 -1.46
N ARG A 111 -4.59 27.46 -2.76
CA ARG A 111 -4.91 28.70 -3.51
C ARG A 111 -6.41 28.95 -3.63
N LEU A 112 -7.21 27.88 -3.67
CA LEU A 112 -8.67 27.96 -3.71
C LEU A 112 -9.31 28.12 -2.31
N GLY A 113 -8.49 28.26 -1.26
CA GLY A 113 -8.97 28.46 0.11
C GLY A 113 -9.44 27.18 0.82
N TYR A 114 -9.16 25.99 0.25
CA TYR A 114 -9.47 24.74 0.91
C TYR A 114 -8.31 24.35 1.85
N PRO A 115 -8.56 24.23 3.15
CA PRO A 115 -7.55 23.71 4.09
C PRO A 115 -7.35 22.22 3.80
N VAL A 116 -6.26 21.90 3.14
CA VAL A 116 -5.93 20.50 2.83
C VAL A 116 -4.81 20.06 3.76
N GLN A 117 -5.15 19.17 4.69
CA GLN A 117 -4.18 18.37 5.43
C GLN A 117 -4.37 16.91 5.05
N ASP A 118 -3.32 16.27 4.56
CA ASP A 118 -3.30 14.81 4.49
C ASP A 118 -3.20 14.28 5.93
N ALA A 119 -4.19 13.50 6.36
CA ALA A 119 -4.26 13.00 7.73
C ALA A 119 -3.04 12.14 8.10
N VAL A 120 -2.46 11.44 7.13
CA VAL A 120 -1.25 10.63 7.33
C VAL A 120 -0.04 11.54 7.54
N GLU A 121 0.12 12.57 6.69
CA GLU A 121 1.20 13.54 6.80
C GLU A 121 1.10 14.33 8.11
N ALA A 122 -0.09 14.85 8.46
CA ALA A 122 -0.32 15.56 9.72
C ALA A 122 0.02 14.70 10.95
N ARG A 123 -0.38 13.43 10.93
CA ARG A 123 -0.07 12.50 12.02
C ARG A 123 1.43 12.22 12.11
N LEU A 124 2.09 12.03 10.99
CA LEU A 124 3.53 11.80 10.93
C LEU A 124 4.30 13.03 11.43
N MET A 125 3.92 14.23 11.00
CA MET A 125 4.48 15.49 11.52
C MET A 125 4.31 15.62 13.04
N GLN A 126 3.15 15.27 13.58
CA GLN A 126 2.91 15.26 15.02
C GLN A 126 3.83 14.27 15.74
N LEU A 127 4.00 13.05 15.21
CA LEU A 127 4.89 12.03 15.77
C LEU A 127 6.37 12.46 15.74
N LEU A 128 6.79 13.14 14.66
CA LEU A 128 8.16 13.64 14.52
C LEU A 128 8.43 14.85 15.41
N SER A 129 7.45 15.77 15.53
CA SER A 129 7.61 17.00 16.34
C SER A 129 7.61 16.74 17.84
N SER A 130 7.02 15.64 18.31
CA SER A 130 7.07 15.25 19.72
C SER A 130 8.49 14.92 20.20
N GLY A 131 9.40 14.58 19.28
CA GLY A 131 10.73 14.07 19.62
C GLY A 131 10.73 12.71 20.30
N GLU A 132 9.55 12.14 20.48
CA GLU A 132 9.32 10.85 21.12
C GLU A 132 9.27 9.74 20.08
N GLY A 133 9.64 8.53 20.50
CA GLY A 133 9.53 7.33 19.67
C GLY A 133 10.82 6.93 18.97
N SER A 134 10.87 5.65 18.68
CA SER A 134 12.01 5.00 18.04
C SER A 134 12.04 5.26 16.53
N ARG A 135 13.06 5.95 16.02
CA ARG A 135 13.25 6.16 14.57
C ARG A 135 13.31 4.85 13.76
N PRO A 136 14.00 3.79 14.22
CA PRO A 136 13.93 2.49 13.54
C PRO A 136 12.52 1.91 13.47
N LEU A 137 11.74 2.04 14.54
CA LEU A 137 10.35 1.58 14.57
C LEU A 137 9.45 2.39 13.64
N LEU A 138 9.65 3.72 13.59
CA LEU A 138 8.97 4.60 12.64
C LEU A 138 9.24 4.17 11.19
N PHE A 139 10.52 3.93 10.86
CA PHE A 139 10.92 3.46 9.52
C PHE A 139 10.31 2.09 9.19
N LEU A 140 10.34 1.16 10.13
CA LEU A 140 9.72 -0.15 9.98
C LEU A 140 8.22 -0.03 9.70
N THR A 141 7.50 0.79 10.48
CA THR A 141 6.04 0.95 10.39
C THR A 141 5.60 1.72 9.14
N MET A 142 6.35 2.76 8.75
CA MET A 142 5.92 3.67 7.68
C MET A 142 6.48 3.30 6.30
N ALA A 143 7.62 2.62 6.24
CA ALA A 143 8.24 2.27 4.96
C ALA A 143 8.24 0.78 4.67
N VAL A 144 8.73 -0.05 5.60
CA VAL A 144 8.94 -1.49 5.35
C VAL A 144 7.63 -2.27 5.39
N THR A 145 6.89 -2.14 6.50
CA THR A 145 5.67 -2.92 6.72
C THR A 145 4.62 -2.68 5.63
N PRO A 146 4.24 -1.43 5.27
CA PRO A 146 3.27 -1.19 4.21
C PRO A 146 3.73 -1.75 2.86
N ALA A 147 5.00 -1.53 2.49
CA ALA A 147 5.53 -2.02 1.23
C ALA A 147 5.40 -3.54 1.05
N ILE A 148 5.52 -4.30 2.14
CA ILE A 148 5.36 -5.75 2.10
C ILE A 148 3.89 -6.14 2.18
N THR A 149 3.20 -5.72 3.23
CA THR A 149 1.84 -6.18 3.55
C THR A 149 0.83 -5.76 2.48
N GLU A 150 0.93 -4.52 2.01
CA GLU A 150 0.01 -3.97 1.01
C GLU A 150 0.28 -4.56 -0.38
N GLU A 151 1.53 -4.83 -0.77
CA GLU A 151 1.79 -5.46 -2.06
C GLU A 151 1.30 -6.92 -2.09
N PHE A 152 1.47 -7.67 -0.99
CA PHE A 152 0.87 -9.00 -0.89
C PHE A 152 -0.65 -8.96 -0.98
N PHE A 153 -1.29 -7.97 -0.34
CA PHE A 153 -2.74 -7.82 -0.36
C PHE A 153 -3.25 -7.31 -1.71
N PHE A 154 -2.80 -6.13 -2.14
CA PHE A 154 -3.36 -5.47 -3.32
C PHE A 154 -2.92 -6.15 -4.63
N ARG A 155 -1.64 -6.50 -4.79
CA ARG A 155 -1.11 -7.10 -6.04
C ARG A 155 -1.13 -8.62 -6.01
N GLY A 156 -0.90 -9.20 -4.84
CA GLY A 156 -0.96 -10.64 -4.65
C GLY A 156 -2.39 -11.17 -4.60
N LEU A 157 -3.13 -10.75 -3.59
CA LEU A 157 -4.45 -11.30 -3.28
C LEU A 157 -5.56 -10.62 -4.10
N LEU A 158 -5.79 -9.32 -3.93
CA LEU A 158 -6.93 -8.62 -4.55
C LEU A 158 -6.83 -8.62 -6.09
N GLN A 159 -5.74 -8.12 -6.63
CA GLN A 159 -5.53 -8.10 -8.09
C GLN A 159 -5.48 -9.51 -8.66
N GLY A 160 -4.83 -10.46 -7.97
CA GLY A 160 -4.82 -11.87 -8.37
C GLY A 160 -6.23 -12.50 -8.42
N THR A 161 -7.07 -12.22 -7.43
CA THR A 161 -8.47 -12.66 -7.42
C THR A 161 -9.27 -12.01 -8.55
N LEU A 162 -9.11 -10.70 -8.76
CA LEU A 162 -9.77 -9.97 -9.86
C LEU A 162 -9.35 -10.50 -11.24
N GLN A 163 -8.08 -10.86 -11.44
CA GLN A 163 -7.61 -11.49 -12.67
C GLN A 163 -8.26 -12.86 -12.93
N ARG A 164 -8.55 -13.62 -11.89
CA ARG A 164 -9.26 -14.90 -11.99
C ARG A 164 -10.76 -14.73 -12.22
N VAL A 165 -11.36 -13.65 -11.72
CA VAL A 165 -12.78 -13.31 -11.97
C VAL A 165 -12.97 -12.72 -13.37
N LEU A 166 -11.99 -11.97 -13.88
CA LEU A 166 -12.03 -11.21 -15.13
C LEU A 166 -10.88 -11.65 -16.08
N PRO A 167 -10.80 -12.93 -16.48
CA PRO A 167 -9.62 -13.48 -17.13
C PRO A 167 -9.31 -12.84 -18.50
N HIS A 168 -10.33 -12.28 -19.17
CA HIS A 168 -10.19 -11.65 -20.48
C HIS A 168 -9.93 -10.14 -20.42
N LYS A 169 -9.85 -9.55 -19.23
CA LYS A 169 -9.66 -8.11 -19.00
C LYS A 169 -8.30 -7.83 -18.37
N ARG A 170 -7.29 -7.55 -19.20
CA ARG A 170 -5.92 -7.34 -18.74
C ARG A 170 -5.79 -6.15 -17.76
N TRP A 171 -6.39 -5.01 -18.12
CA TRP A 171 -6.19 -3.74 -17.39
C TRP A 171 -7.19 -3.52 -16.25
N LEU A 172 -8.40 -4.05 -16.38
CA LEU A 172 -9.46 -3.79 -15.39
C LEU A 172 -9.09 -4.26 -13.97
N PRO A 173 -8.51 -5.45 -13.74
CA PRO A 173 -8.02 -5.84 -12.43
C PRO A 173 -6.96 -4.91 -11.86
N ILE A 174 -6.07 -4.37 -12.69
CA ILE A 174 -5.03 -3.41 -12.28
C ILE A 174 -5.69 -2.10 -11.85
N ILE A 175 -6.60 -1.56 -12.66
CA ILE A 175 -7.31 -0.31 -12.39
C ILE A 175 -8.15 -0.41 -11.11
N LEU A 176 -8.92 -1.48 -10.94
CA LEU A 176 -9.74 -1.69 -9.75
C LEU A 176 -8.89 -1.84 -8.49
N SER A 177 -7.82 -2.63 -8.55
CA SER A 177 -6.91 -2.80 -7.42
C SER A 177 -6.20 -1.49 -7.05
N ALA A 178 -5.76 -0.71 -8.05
CA ALA A 178 -5.13 0.59 -7.83
C ALA A 178 -6.11 1.62 -7.24
N GLY A 179 -7.37 1.63 -7.70
CA GLY A 179 -8.41 2.49 -7.16
C GLY A 179 -8.73 2.17 -5.70
N ILE A 180 -8.90 0.88 -5.38
CA ILE A 180 -9.14 0.44 -4.00
C ILE A 180 -7.93 0.76 -3.11
N PHE A 181 -6.70 0.52 -3.58
CA PHE A 181 -5.48 0.92 -2.90
C PHE A 181 -5.46 2.42 -2.57
N ALA A 182 -5.78 3.28 -3.54
CA ALA A 182 -5.81 4.73 -3.32
C ALA A 182 -6.90 5.15 -2.32
N LEU A 183 -8.08 4.50 -2.34
CA LEU A 183 -9.17 4.76 -1.40
C LEU A 183 -8.83 4.35 0.04
N PHE A 184 -8.09 3.27 0.24
CA PHE A 184 -7.66 2.82 1.58
C PHE A 184 -6.81 3.85 2.34
N HIS A 185 -6.21 4.80 1.64
CA HIS A 185 -5.44 5.88 2.25
C HIS A 185 -6.30 7.06 2.75
N GLY A 186 -7.60 7.04 2.51
CA GLY A 186 -8.58 7.96 3.12
C GLY A 186 -8.53 9.43 2.67
N ALA A 187 -7.46 9.89 2.04
CA ALA A 187 -7.30 11.28 1.63
C ALA A 187 -7.64 11.47 0.15
N ILE A 188 -8.74 12.21 -0.12
CA ILE A 188 -9.19 12.52 -1.50
C ILE A 188 -8.11 13.23 -2.29
N VAL A 189 -7.38 14.13 -1.65
CA VAL A 189 -6.29 14.92 -2.26
C VAL A 189 -5.14 14.02 -2.75
N GLY A 190 -4.82 13.01 -1.98
CA GLY A 190 -3.78 12.03 -2.35
C GLY A 190 -4.26 10.95 -3.32
N PHE A 191 -5.56 10.84 -3.59
CA PHE A 191 -6.13 9.79 -4.42
C PHE A 191 -5.49 9.70 -5.83
N PRO A 192 -5.33 10.80 -6.60
CA PRO A 192 -4.78 10.71 -7.96
C PRO A 192 -3.32 10.23 -7.98
N SER A 193 -2.50 10.71 -7.05
CA SER A 193 -1.08 10.31 -6.95
C SER A 193 -0.94 8.84 -6.52
N ARG A 194 -1.73 8.41 -5.54
CA ARG A 194 -1.76 7.01 -5.07
C ARG A 194 -2.36 6.07 -6.12
N MET A 195 -3.34 6.53 -6.89
CA MET A 195 -3.88 5.80 -8.04
C MET A 195 -2.80 5.57 -9.10
N LEU A 196 -2.01 6.61 -9.44
CA LEU A 196 -0.91 6.52 -10.40
C LEU A 196 0.17 5.54 -9.93
N LEU A 197 0.59 5.65 -8.66
CA LEU A 197 1.49 4.69 -8.02
C LEU A 197 0.91 3.27 -8.08
N GLY A 198 -0.36 3.12 -7.71
CA GLY A 198 -1.07 1.86 -7.71
C GLY A 198 -1.12 1.17 -9.07
N LEU A 199 -1.35 1.93 -10.15
CA LEU A 199 -1.34 1.45 -11.53
C LEU A 199 0.04 0.94 -11.94
N MET A 200 1.10 1.68 -11.61
CA MET A 200 2.48 1.27 -11.90
C MET A 200 2.83 -0.03 -11.19
N LEU A 201 2.60 -0.11 -9.87
CA LEU A 201 2.90 -1.30 -9.09
C LEU A 201 2.09 -2.52 -9.56
N GLY A 202 0.79 -2.31 -9.88
CA GLY A 202 -0.09 -3.34 -10.43
C GLY A 202 0.37 -3.84 -11.79
N TYR A 203 0.80 -2.94 -12.68
CA TYR A 203 1.40 -3.30 -13.97
C TYR A 203 2.66 -4.14 -13.77
N LEU A 204 3.58 -3.71 -12.91
CA LEU A 204 4.83 -4.41 -12.64
C LEU A 204 4.62 -5.80 -12.05
N ALA A 205 3.63 -5.96 -11.16
CA ALA A 205 3.27 -7.27 -10.60
C ALA A 205 2.84 -8.27 -11.68
N VAL A 206 2.12 -7.80 -12.72
CA VAL A 206 1.70 -8.63 -13.86
C VAL A 206 2.86 -8.88 -14.81
N ASP A 207 3.58 -7.83 -15.18
CA ASP A 207 4.61 -7.88 -16.21
C ASP A 207 5.86 -8.68 -15.77
N SER A 208 6.24 -8.52 -14.49
CA SER A 208 7.34 -9.30 -13.89
C SER A 208 6.91 -10.69 -13.39
N ARG A 209 5.62 -10.95 -13.27
CA ARG A 209 5.05 -12.15 -12.61
C ARG A 209 5.60 -12.37 -11.19
N ASN A 210 6.05 -11.31 -10.53
CA ASN A 210 6.74 -11.35 -9.25
C ASN A 210 6.34 -10.13 -8.42
N LEU A 211 6.41 -10.23 -7.08
CA LEU A 211 6.12 -9.12 -6.18
C LEU A 211 7.36 -8.36 -5.71
N ARG A 212 8.58 -8.84 -5.99
CA ARG A 212 9.82 -8.17 -5.53
C ARG A 212 9.96 -6.75 -6.05
N LEU A 213 9.67 -6.54 -7.35
CA LEU A 213 9.77 -5.20 -7.95
C LEU A 213 8.72 -4.24 -7.39
N PRO A 214 7.41 -4.59 -7.35
CA PRO A 214 6.43 -3.75 -6.67
C PRO A 214 6.80 -3.44 -5.21
N ILE A 215 7.21 -4.43 -4.42
CA ILE A 215 7.62 -4.24 -3.03
C ILE A 215 8.79 -3.26 -2.94
N LEU A 216 9.83 -3.45 -3.75
CA LEU A 216 11.02 -2.58 -3.74
C LEU A 216 10.67 -1.14 -4.10
N LEU A 217 9.86 -0.92 -5.14
CA LEU A 217 9.48 0.42 -5.57
C LEU A 217 8.51 1.09 -4.61
N HIS A 218 7.60 0.34 -4.00
CA HIS A 218 6.72 0.84 -2.95
C HIS A 218 7.53 1.24 -1.70
N PHE A 219 8.46 0.38 -1.27
CA PHE A 219 9.40 0.69 -0.19
C PHE A 219 10.21 1.96 -0.48
N LEU A 220 10.73 2.10 -1.69
CA LEU A 220 11.47 3.29 -2.11
C LEU A 220 10.60 4.54 -2.05
N ASN A 221 9.36 4.47 -2.56
CA ASN A 221 8.38 5.57 -2.49
C ASN A 221 8.14 6.01 -1.04
N ASN A 222 7.86 5.07 -0.14
CA ASN A 222 7.57 5.37 1.25
C ASN A 222 8.81 5.91 1.99
N THR A 223 10.00 5.39 1.67
CA THR A 223 11.27 5.90 2.20
C THR A 223 11.52 7.35 1.76
N LEU A 224 11.32 7.65 0.48
CA LEU A 224 11.47 9.02 -0.04
C LEU A 224 10.45 9.96 0.58
N ALA A 225 9.20 9.55 0.74
CA ALA A 225 8.17 10.32 1.41
C ALA A 225 8.54 10.59 2.88
N LEU A 226 9.02 9.58 3.60
CA LEU A 226 9.46 9.73 4.99
C LEU A 226 10.66 10.69 5.10
N LEU A 227 11.66 10.55 4.23
CA LEU A 227 12.84 11.42 4.21
C LEU A 227 12.53 12.86 3.83
N SER A 228 11.47 13.13 3.07
CA SER A 228 11.05 14.50 2.71
C SER A 228 10.43 15.25 3.89
N ILE A 229 10.10 14.57 4.97
CA ILE A 229 9.43 15.11 6.16
C ILE A 229 10.43 15.21 7.35
N LEU A 230 11.50 14.39 7.34
CA LEU A 230 12.58 14.41 8.35
C LEU A 230 13.54 15.58 8.14
#